data_f04d6745d47a6336214f99957ed42733
#
_entry.id   f04d6745d47a6336214f99957ed42733
#
_cell.length_a   1.000
_cell.length_b   1.000
_cell.length_c   1.000
_cell.angle_alpha   90.00
_cell.angle_beta   90.00
_cell.angle_gamma   90.00
#
_symmetry.space_group_name_H-M   'P 1'
#
loop_
_entity.id
_entity.type
_entity.pdbx_description
1 polymer ?
#
loop_
_entity_poly.entity_id
_entity_poly.type
_entity_poly.pdbx_seq_one_letter_code
_entity_poly.pdbx_strand_id
1 'polypeptide(L)'
;MGGDDNLDLAAFILNETGKIASYSDFVYYNSKYKIEGKFPSNLEGTVFLAEEHALYMEEHTDYNCEAICIDFDRIDADKVSAIKLVSCNYDKERAFKHLDSVEVCICDDGFKEVWGEFIVNNLNKSKGNALDIGSFVYDRGK
;
A
#
# COMPACT_ATOMS: atom_id res chain seq x y z
N MET A 1 5.53 13.21 19.01
CA MET A 1 4.32 12.43 18.77
C MET A 1 4.51 11.51 17.60
N GLY A 2 4.44 10.22 17.87
CA GLY A 2 4.51 9.24 16.81
C GLY A 2 3.42 9.38 15.75
N GLY A 3 2.28 9.94 16.14
CA GLY A 3 1.17 10.14 15.21
C GLY A 3 1.46 11.07 14.05
N ASP A 4 2.51 11.88 14.18
CA ASP A 4 2.88 12.80 13.11
C ASP A 4 3.76 12.15 12.05
N ASP A 5 4.26 10.98 12.33
CA ASP A 5 5.11 10.23 11.38
C ASP A 5 4.27 9.26 10.56
N ASN A 6 3.27 9.82 9.94
CA ASN A 6 2.28 9.06 9.20
C ASN A 6 2.84 8.66 7.84
N LEU A 7 2.91 7.36 7.61
CA LEU A 7 3.27 6.82 6.31
C LEU A 7 1.99 6.48 5.58
N ASP A 8 1.81 7.06 4.42
CA ASP A 8 0.66 6.75 3.57
C ASP A 8 1.03 5.70 2.55
N LEU A 9 0.21 4.69 2.42
CA LEU A 9 0.38 3.69 1.39
C LEU A 9 -0.27 4.14 0.09
N ALA A 10 0.34 3.74 -1.01
CA ALA A 10 -0.23 3.94 -2.33
C ALA A 10 0.08 2.74 -3.20
N ALA A 11 -0.75 2.54 -4.21
CA ALA A 11 -0.56 1.46 -5.17
C ALA A 11 -0.61 2.01 -6.58
N PHE A 12 0.28 1.52 -7.42
CA PHE A 12 0.27 1.77 -8.86
C PHE A 12 -0.11 0.47 -9.56
N ILE A 13 -1.21 0.48 -10.28
CA ILE A 13 -1.64 -0.66 -11.08
C ILE A 13 -1.03 -0.48 -12.46
N LEU A 14 -0.07 -1.35 -12.80
CA LEU A 14 0.78 -1.15 -13.97
C LEU A 14 0.40 -2.09 -15.09
N ASN A 15 0.40 -1.56 -16.32
CA ASN A 15 0.22 -2.35 -17.53
C ASN A 15 1.56 -2.97 -17.95
N GLU A 16 1.56 -3.68 -19.08
CA GLU A 16 2.76 -4.38 -19.55
C GLU A 16 3.92 -3.46 -19.91
N THR A 17 3.66 -2.16 -20.10
CA THR A 17 4.72 -1.19 -20.34
C THR A 17 5.28 -0.60 -19.04
N GLY A 18 4.77 -1.04 -17.90
CA GLY A 18 5.21 -0.54 -16.60
C GLY A 18 4.63 0.81 -16.22
N LYS A 19 3.50 1.18 -16.82
CA LYS A 19 2.84 2.46 -16.58
C LYS A 19 1.39 2.25 -16.16
N ILE A 20 0.83 3.25 -15.51
CA ILE A 20 -0.60 3.27 -15.25
C ILE A 20 -1.35 3.62 -16.55
N ALA A 21 -2.48 2.97 -16.78
CA ALA A 21 -3.28 3.23 -17.97
C ALA A 21 -4.15 4.48 -17.82
N SER A 22 -4.53 4.79 -16.59
CA SER A 22 -5.31 5.99 -16.27
C SER A 22 -4.99 6.43 -14.85
N TYR A 23 -5.44 7.62 -14.49
CA TYR A 23 -5.22 8.12 -13.13
C TYR A 23 -5.91 7.28 -12.06
N SER A 24 -6.98 6.57 -12.40
CA SER A 24 -7.63 5.70 -11.43
C SER A 24 -6.77 4.49 -11.03
N ASP A 25 -5.74 4.19 -11.80
CA ASP A 25 -4.81 3.10 -11.49
C ASP A 25 -3.75 3.50 -10.47
N PHE A 26 -3.77 4.74 -10.02
CA PHE A 26 -2.99 5.18 -8.88
C PHE A 26 -3.94 5.31 -7.68
N VAL A 27 -3.80 4.41 -6.73
CA VAL A 27 -4.68 4.37 -5.56
C VAL A 27 -3.93 4.96 -4.37
N TYR A 28 -4.50 6.01 -3.80
CA TYR A 28 -3.90 6.73 -2.67
C TYR A 28 -5.02 7.42 -1.87
N TYR A 29 -4.66 8.10 -0.79
CA TYR A 29 -5.65 8.66 0.14
C TYR A 29 -6.65 9.62 -0.52
N ASN A 30 -6.27 10.25 -1.60
CA ASN A 30 -7.13 11.24 -2.28
C ASN A 30 -7.67 10.74 -3.62
N SER A 31 -7.78 9.45 -3.80
CA SER A 31 -8.36 8.86 -5.00
C SER A 31 -9.80 9.31 -5.20
N LYS A 32 -10.15 9.55 -6.45
CA LYS A 32 -11.49 10.00 -6.84
C LYS A 32 -12.57 8.97 -6.51
N TYR A 33 -12.26 7.70 -6.75
CA TYR A 33 -13.21 6.62 -6.53
C TYR A 33 -13.07 6.06 -5.13
N LYS A 34 -14.18 5.66 -4.53
CA LYS A 34 -14.19 5.12 -3.18
C LYS A 34 -15.19 3.98 -3.07
N ILE A 35 -14.76 2.90 -2.44
CA ILE A 35 -15.67 1.81 -2.10
C ILE A 35 -16.55 2.28 -0.95
N GLU A 36 -17.86 2.12 -1.12
CA GLU A 36 -18.86 2.52 -0.12
C GLU A 36 -18.75 4.00 0.26
N GLY A 37 -18.20 4.81 -0.64
CA GLY A 37 -17.99 6.23 -0.36
C GLY A 37 -16.93 6.52 0.69
N LYS A 38 -16.16 5.51 1.08
CA LYS A 38 -15.27 5.60 2.23
C LYS A 38 -13.82 5.22 1.92
N PHE A 39 -13.61 4.13 1.20
CA PHE A 39 -12.27 3.59 0.99
C PHE A 39 -11.71 3.96 -0.37
N PRO A 40 -10.65 4.79 -0.43
CA PRO A 40 -10.06 5.16 -1.73
C PRO A 40 -9.70 3.93 -2.55
N SER A 41 -10.06 3.94 -3.83
CA SER A 41 -9.92 2.76 -4.68
C SER A 41 -9.67 3.15 -6.12
N ASN A 42 -9.30 2.14 -6.94
CA ASN A 42 -9.35 2.28 -8.38
C ASN A 42 -10.82 2.25 -8.85
N LEU A 43 -11.03 2.50 -10.14
CA LEU A 43 -12.39 2.54 -10.70
C LEU A 43 -13.16 1.23 -10.47
N GLU A 44 -12.49 0.11 -10.67
CA GLU A 44 -13.11 -1.22 -10.55
C GLU A 44 -13.31 -1.66 -9.10
N GLY A 45 -12.69 -0.97 -8.15
CA GLY A 45 -12.78 -1.36 -6.75
C GLY A 45 -12.00 -2.62 -6.38
N THR A 46 -11.03 -2.99 -7.21
CA THR A 46 -10.23 -4.20 -6.98
C THR A 46 -9.01 -3.96 -6.11
N VAL A 47 -8.57 -2.71 -6.02
CA VAL A 47 -7.47 -2.28 -5.15
C VAL A 47 -7.97 -1.09 -4.34
N PHE A 48 -7.87 -1.18 -3.03
CA PHE A 48 -8.35 -0.08 -2.20
C PHE A 48 -7.56 0.03 -0.90
N LEU A 49 -7.54 1.24 -0.36
CA LEU A 49 -6.97 1.50 0.95
C LEU A 49 -7.98 1.12 2.02
N ALA A 50 -7.59 0.28 2.92
CA ALA A 50 -8.42 -0.10 4.03
C ALA A 50 -8.26 0.90 5.19
N GLU A 51 -9.24 0.93 6.05
CA GLU A 51 -9.22 1.82 7.20
C GLU A 51 -8.19 1.35 8.22
N GLU A 52 -7.39 2.28 8.72
CA GLU A 52 -6.30 1.99 9.64
C GLU A 52 -6.68 1.12 10.81
N HIS A 53 -7.81 1.42 11.42
CA HIS A 53 -8.16 0.80 12.70
C HIS A 53 -8.96 -0.49 12.58
N ALA A 54 -9.39 -0.85 11.40
CA ALA A 54 -10.27 -2.00 11.24
C ALA A 54 -9.53 -3.32 11.26
N LEU A 55 -8.23 -3.29 11.02
CA LEU A 55 -7.59 -4.46 10.49
C LEU A 55 -6.61 -5.17 11.41
N TYR A 56 -6.00 -4.45 12.35
CA TYR A 56 -4.83 -5.07 12.97
C TYR A 56 -4.68 -4.70 14.45
N MET A 57 -5.74 -4.40 15.13
CA MET A 57 -5.50 -3.36 16.06
C MET A 57 -5.60 -3.58 17.53
N GLU A 58 -6.23 -4.61 17.99
CA GLU A 58 -6.35 -4.77 19.44
C GLU A 58 -5.01 -5.07 20.10
N GLU A 59 -4.11 -5.70 19.33
CA GLU A 59 -2.81 -6.07 19.85
C GLU A 59 -1.71 -5.08 19.52
N HIS A 60 -1.99 -4.11 18.62
CA HIS A 60 -0.95 -3.22 18.09
C HIS A 60 -1.38 -1.76 18.12
N THR A 61 -1.94 -1.33 19.23
CA THR A 61 -2.48 0.03 19.37
C THR A 61 -1.44 1.14 19.31
N ASP A 62 -0.19 0.78 19.53
CA ASP A 62 0.90 1.75 19.51
C ASP A 62 1.49 2.00 18.13
N TYR A 63 1.01 1.29 17.11
CA TYR A 63 1.54 1.40 15.77
C TYR A 63 0.60 2.15 14.86
N ASN A 64 1.18 2.93 13.95
CA ASN A 64 0.44 3.44 12.82
C ASN A 64 0.43 2.35 11.76
N CYS A 65 -0.75 1.84 11.44
CA CYS A 65 -0.91 0.79 10.45
C CYS A 65 -1.77 1.27 9.32
N GLU A 66 -1.35 0.95 8.11
CA GLU A 66 -2.18 1.12 6.93
C GLU A 66 -2.18 -0.18 6.15
N ALA A 67 -3.23 -0.38 5.39
CA ALA A 67 -3.36 -1.58 4.60
C ALA A 67 -3.92 -1.27 3.22
N ILE A 68 -3.48 -2.04 2.25
CA ILE A 68 -4.06 -2.05 0.92
C ILE A 68 -4.63 -3.44 0.70
N CYS A 69 -5.87 -3.48 0.24
CA CYS A 69 -6.54 -4.72 -0.11
C CYS A 69 -6.56 -4.86 -1.62
N ILE A 70 -6.24 -6.05 -2.08
CA ILE A 70 -6.18 -6.37 -3.51
C ILE A 70 -7.03 -7.60 -3.76
N ASP A 71 -8.01 -7.47 -4.65
CA ASP A 71 -8.85 -8.58 -5.06
C ASP A 71 -8.33 -9.13 -6.38
N PHE A 72 -7.43 -10.09 -6.27
CA PHE A 72 -6.76 -10.66 -7.44
C PHE A 72 -7.72 -11.39 -8.38
N ASP A 73 -8.79 -11.94 -7.85
CA ASP A 73 -9.75 -12.71 -8.66
C ASP A 73 -10.51 -11.83 -9.65
N ARG A 74 -10.65 -10.55 -9.33
CA ARG A 74 -11.38 -9.62 -10.19
C ARG A 74 -10.50 -8.74 -11.05
N ILE A 75 -9.18 -8.86 -10.91
CA ILE A 75 -8.25 -8.08 -11.72
C ILE A 75 -8.04 -8.78 -13.06
N ASP A 76 -8.12 -7.99 -14.13
CA ASP A 76 -7.89 -8.49 -15.49
C ASP A 76 -6.40 -8.64 -15.73
N ALA A 77 -5.90 -9.88 -15.65
CA ALA A 77 -4.48 -10.16 -15.82
C ALA A 77 -3.98 -9.92 -17.25
N ASP A 78 -4.88 -9.77 -18.23
CA ASP A 78 -4.49 -9.40 -19.58
C ASP A 78 -4.10 -7.93 -19.68
N LYS A 79 -4.62 -7.10 -18.78
CA LYS A 79 -4.38 -5.66 -18.79
C LYS A 79 -3.39 -5.21 -17.72
N VAL A 80 -3.29 -5.96 -16.63
CA VAL A 80 -2.45 -5.60 -15.49
C VAL A 80 -1.27 -6.55 -15.43
N SER A 81 -0.07 -5.99 -15.42
CA SER A 81 1.15 -6.79 -15.28
C SER A 81 1.67 -6.83 -13.86
N ALA A 82 1.47 -5.75 -13.12
CA ALA A 82 1.99 -5.67 -11.76
C ALA A 82 1.19 -4.66 -10.95
N ILE A 83 1.23 -4.82 -9.64
CA ILE A 83 0.74 -3.83 -8.70
C ILE A 83 1.89 -3.46 -7.80
N LYS A 84 2.36 -2.24 -7.92
CA LYS A 84 3.49 -1.73 -7.17
C LYS A 84 3.01 -0.99 -5.93
N LEU A 85 3.58 -1.31 -4.80
CA LEU A 85 3.22 -0.71 -3.52
C LEU A 85 4.34 0.20 -3.06
N VAL A 86 3.96 1.42 -2.67
CA VAL A 86 4.90 2.38 -2.13
C VAL A 86 4.34 2.97 -0.85
N SER A 87 5.23 3.40 0.01
CA SER A 87 4.87 4.15 1.21
C SER A 87 5.50 5.53 1.09
N CYS A 88 4.71 6.56 1.33
CA CYS A 88 5.16 7.94 1.19
C CYS A 88 4.93 8.70 2.49
N ASN A 89 5.87 9.56 2.80
CA ASN A 89 5.65 10.59 3.80
C ASN A 89 5.47 11.91 3.05
N TYR A 90 4.26 12.44 3.11
CA TYR A 90 3.93 13.66 2.38
C TYR A 90 4.48 14.93 3.05
N ASP A 91 4.96 14.82 4.27
CA ASP A 91 5.64 15.93 4.91
C ASP A 91 7.11 15.92 4.50
N LYS A 92 7.45 16.80 3.58
CA LYS A 92 8.80 16.86 3.01
C LYS A 92 9.87 17.20 4.05
N GLU A 93 9.51 17.91 5.09
CA GLU A 93 10.47 18.26 6.12
C GLU A 93 10.79 17.11 7.04
N ARG A 94 9.87 16.17 7.17
CA ARG A 94 10.06 15.01 8.03
C ARG A 94 10.73 13.86 7.29
N ALA A 95 10.38 13.66 6.02
CA ALA A 95 10.84 12.49 5.28
C ALA A 95 10.71 11.23 6.14
N PHE A 96 11.75 10.43 6.27
CA PHE A 96 11.74 9.27 7.15
C PHE A 96 12.62 9.46 8.40
N LYS A 97 12.94 10.71 8.73
CA LYS A 97 13.89 11.01 9.80
C LYS A 97 13.48 10.49 11.18
N HIS A 98 12.19 10.36 11.41
CA HIS A 98 11.67 9.97 12.71
C HIS A 98 11.24 8.51 12.78
N LEU A 99 11.55 7.75 11.74
CA LEU A 99 11.22 6.34 11.68
C LEU A 99 12.48 5.49 11.67
N ASP A 100 12.56 4.54 12.57
CA ASP A 100 13.63 3.55 12.53
C ASP A 100 13.35 2.44 11.54
N SER A 101 12.14 1.95 11.54
CA SER A 101 11.79 0.80 10.71
C SER A 101 10.32 0.82 10.33
N VAL A 102 10.03 0.08 9.29
CA VAL A 102 8.67 -0.22 8.85
C VAL A 102 8.55 -1.73 8.74
N GLU A 103 7.54 -2.28 9.37
CA GLU A 103 7.21 -3.69 9.26
C GLU A 103 6.15 -3.87 8.19
N VAL A 104 6.40 -4.79 7.26
CA VAL A 104 5.50 -5.08 6.16
C VAL A 104 5.03 -6.51 6.29
N CYS A 105 3.71 -6.70 6.27
CA CYS A 105 3.08 -8.02 6.31
C CYS A 105 2.21 -8.23 5.10
N ILE A 106 2.26 -9.43 4.55
CA ILE A 106 1.37 -9.87 3.48
C ILE A 106 0.51 -10.98 4.04
N CYS A 107 -0.79 -10.80 4.04
CA CYS A 107 -1.69 -11.74 4.68
C CYS A 107 -2.99 -11.90 3.90
N ASP A 108 -3.80 -12.88 4.30
CA ASP A 108 -5.11 -13.08 3.71
C ASP A 108 -6.08 -11.97 4.15
N ASP A 109 -7.26 -11.94 3.57
CA ASP A 109 -8.24 -10.89 3.82
C ASP A 109 -8.77 -10.86 5.24
N GLY A 110 -8.64 -11.94 5.97
CA GLY A 110 -9.07 -12.00 7.36
C GLY A 110 -7.96 -11.80 8.37
N PHE A 111 -6.76 -11.54 7.91
CA PHE A 111 -5.56 -11.41 8.76
C PHE A 111 -5.29 -12.65 9.62
N LYS A 112 -5.82 -13.78 9.20
CA LYS A 112 -5.65 -15.04 9.92
C LYS A 112 -4.36 -15.74 9.57
N GLU A 113 -3.87 -15.54 8.38
CA GLU A 113 -2.69 -16.20 7.87
C GLU A 113 -1.73 -15.18 7.29
N VAL A 114 -0.52 -15.15 7.80
CA VAL A 114 0.53 -14.27 7.31
C VAL A 114 1.35 -15.06 6.31
N TRP A 115 1.37 -14.60 5.07
CA TRP A 115 2.10 -15.28 3.99
C TRP A 115 3.53 -14.82 3.87
N GLY A 116 3.82 -13.66 4.42
CA GLY A 116 5.17 -13.14 4.41
C GLY A 116 5.27 -11.86 5.22
N GLU A 117 6.45 -11.63 5.75
CA GLU A 117 6.71 -10.37 6.45
C GLU A 117 8.18 -10.03 6.35
N PHE A 118 8.46 -8.73 6.38
CA PHE A 118 9.84 -8.25 6.42
C PHE A 118 9.87 -6.89 7.09
N ILE A 119 11.06 -6.50 7.50
CA ILE A 119 11.28 -5.23 8.18
C ILE A 119 12.30 -4.42 7.37
N VAL A 120 11.96 -3.18 7.09
CA VAL A 120 12.89 -2.22 6.48
C VAL A 120 13.47 -1.37 7.58
N ASN A 121 14.76 -1.46 7.78
CA ASN A 121 15.48 -0.79 8.88
C ASN A 121 16.22 0.46 8.40
N ASN A 122 16.61 1.28 9.36
CA ASN A 122 17.47 2.46 9.13
C ASN A 122 16.85 3.51 8.22
N LEU A 123 15.52 3.61 8.25
CA LEU A 123 14.82 4.62 7.46
C LEU A 123 15.19 6.04 7.89
N ASN A 124 15.52 6.23 9.16
CA ASN A 124 15.91 7.52 9.69
C ASN A 124 17.21 8.05 9.09
N LYS A 125 17.97 7.19 8.41
CA LYS A 125 19.19 7.59 7.71
C LYS A 125 18.95 7.91 6.24
N SER A 126 17.73 7.66 5.77
CA SER A 126 17.35 7.94 4.40
C SER A 126 17.08 9.42 4.19
N LYS A 127 17.40 9.91 3.01
CA LYS A 127 17.09 11.29 2.61
C LYS A 127 15.78 11.38 1.83
N GLY A 128 15.21 10.24 1.46
CA GLY A 128 14.00 10.20 0.68
C GLY A 128 12.75 10.30 1.54
N ASN A 129 11.63 10.50 0.88
CA ASN A 129 10.31 10.50 1.52
C ASN A 129 9.35 9.52 0.86
N ALA A 130 9.85 8.61 0.06
CA ALA A 130 9.08 7.52 -0.54
C ALA A 130 9.87 6.23 -0.44
N LEU A 131 9.18 5.15 -0.13
CA LEU A 131 9.76 3.82 0.01
C LEU A 131 9.05 2.89 -0.96
N ASP A 132 9.82 2.28 -1.86
CA ASP A 132 9.31 1.22 -2.72
C ASP A 132 9.26 -0.06 -1.90
N ILE A 133 8.04 -0.48 -1.57
CA ILE A 133 7.84 -1.67 -0.74
C ILE A 133 8.02 -2.93 -1.56
N GLY A 134 7.54 -2.92 -2.80
CA GLY A 134 7.61 -4.09 -3.66
C GLY A 134 6.42 -4.14 -4.61
N SER A 135 6.37 -5.22 -5.37
CA SER A 135 5.32 -5.39 -6.35
C SER A 135 4.80 -6.81 -6.36
N PHE A 136 3.49 -6.95 -6.60
CA PHE A 136 2.91 -8.21 -7.03
C PHE A 136 2.97 -8.26 -8.55
N VAL A 137 3.56 -9.29 -9.11
CA VAL A 137 3.75 -9.42 -10.54
C VAL A 137 2.98 -10.65 -11.02
N TYR A 138 2.22 -10.48 -12.09
CA TYR A 138 1.53 -11.62 -12.68
C TYR A 138 2.51 -12.49 -13.46
N ASP A 139 2.55 -13.76 -13.10
CA ASP A 139 3.31 -14.77 -13.83
C ASP A 139 2.41 -15.34 -14.93
N ARG A 140 2.67 -14.95 -16.16
CA ARG A 140 1.80 -15.26 -17.28
C ARG A 140 2.09 -16.63 -17.86
N GLY A 141 1.74 -17.65 -17.09
CA GLY A 141 1.78 -19.01 -17.59
C GLY A 141 3.15 -19.64 -17.64
N LYS A 142 3.96 -19.28 -16.70
CA LYS A 142 5.29 -19.90 -16.62
C LYS A 142 5.41 -20.78 -15.40
#